data_e2890dbb29e19423aad85fe830db2b8b
#
_entry.id   e2890dbb29e19423aad85fe830db2b8b
#
_cell.length_a   1.000
_cell.length_b   1.000
_cell.length_c   1.000
_cell.angle_alpha   90.00
_cell.angle_beta   90.00
_cell.angle_gamma   90.00
#
_symmetry.space_group_name_H-M   'P 1'
#
loop_
_entity.id
_entity.type
_entity.pdbx_description
1 polymer ?
#
loop_
_entity_poly.entity_id
_entity_poly.type
_entity_poly.pdbx_seq_one_letter_code
_entity_poly.pdbx_strand_id
1 'polypeptide(L)'
;MIQKNFLMLGCVAILIFFMATLMLRIGAKIILIDKFHMENAFTRVLFLDNPSFSDDNNDDLNSKNRTPAKWSEIYPFTQQETTADLPQKNFSISKLVERIQSIESKVEKISSNFILGYDEWIELSNAYKKAIDWNLVSYQEYNGVNELEDGYLTWFSAKTDTEGHILAISDFKNYCQSLGVNFLYIQTPSKISKYQDKALSGEMDFSNQNADALLAGLKKNKILCLDLREDFLRENFNHHEKFFKTDHHWKPQTGLWAAKVISAELDRDFQANIDLDLLEERAWRGTVYKERLFGSQGKKVTLARAKPEDITLFYPNFSTKIHYVIPECNIDVTGDFSVSYNELPTDSKKYVPYGIYNHGSQAIISIENLLATNSTKVLIIADSYVCALAPFMAVCVKHLDVMDGRFFTGSIKKYVEVNRPDIVIVSYNASTISPIDLSAHKSHFDYR
;
A
#
# COMPACT_ATOMS: atom_id res chain seq x y z
N MET A 1 12.90 -40.59 -12.78
CA MET A 1 11.49 -41.03 -12.82
C MET A 1 10.94 -41.28 -11.41
N ILE A 2 11.64 -41.96 -10.52
CA ILE A 2 11.19 -42.28 -9.14
C ILE A 2 10.95 -41.02 -8.30
N GLN A 3 11.81 -40.03 -8.39
CA GLN A 3 11.74 -38.78 -7.63
C GLN A 3 10.50 -37.92 -8.02
N LYS A 4 10.13 -37.88 -9.30
CA LYS A 4 8.91 -37.17 -9.77
C LYS A 4 7.63 -37.82 -9.23
N ASN A 5 7.60 -39.16 -9.15
CA ASN A 5 6.44 -39.87 -8.64
C ASN A 5 6.27 -39.70 -7.12
N PHE A 6 7.38 -39.62 -6.38
CA PHE A 6 7.33 -39.35 -4.94
C PHE A 6 6.84 -37.94 -4.62
N LEU A 7 7.27 -36.95 -5.42
CA LEU A 7 6.81 -35.58 -5.32
C LEU A 7 5.28 -35.47 -5.60
N MET A 8 4.83 -36.12 -6.65
CA MET A 8 3.41 -36.14 -7.04
C MET A 8 2.53 -36.82 -5.97
N LEU A 9 3.01 -37.90 -5.37
CA LEU A 9 2.30 -38.56 -4.26
C LEU A 9 2.22 -37.66 -3.02
N GLY A 10 3.29 -36.93 -2.69
CA GLY A 10 3.32 -35.96 -1.59
C GLY A 10 2.29 -34.83 -1.80
N CYS A 11 2.26 -34.25 -2.99
CA CYS A 11 1.29 -33.20 -3.32
C CYS A 11 -0.16 -33.69 -3.26
N VAL A 12 -0.42 -34.92 -3.75
CA VAL A 12 -1.76 -35.52 -3.71
C VAL A 12 -2.17 -35.82 -2.26
N ALA A 13 -1.26 -36.34 -1.42
CA ALA A 13 -1.53 -36.58 -0.01
C ALA A 13 -1.86 -35.29 0.77
N ILE A 14 -1.12 -34.21 0.51
CA ILE A 14 -1.36 -32.89 1.09
C ILE A 14 -2.73 -32.36 0.63
N LEU A 15 -3.05 -32.47 -0.64
CA LEU A 15 -4.35 -32.02 -1.18
C LEU A 15 -5.52 -32.79 -0.55
N ILE A 16 -5.38 -34.12 -0.43
CA ILE A 16 -6.42 -34.99 0.19
C ILE A 16 -6.60 -34.62 1.66
N PHE A 17 -5.51 -34.39 2.40
CA PHE A 17 -5.58 -33.98 3.79
C PHE A 17 -6.24 -32.61 3.96
N PHE A 18 -5.92 -31.68 3.07
CA PHE A 18 -6.51 -30.32 3.03
C PHE A 18 -8.03 -30.39 2.76
N MET A 19 -8.43 -31.16 1.79
CA MET A 19 -9.86 -31.39 1.49
C MET A 19 -10.60 -32.09 2.63
N ALA A 20 -9.96 -33.04 3.29
CA ALA A 20 -10.56 -33.75 4.43
C ALA A 20 -10.74 -32.84 5.64
N THR A 21 -9.75 -31.99 5.97
CA THR A 21 -9.86 -31.02 7.06
C THR A 21 -10.91 -29.96 6.78
N LEU A 22 -11.02 -29.46 5.54
CA LEU A 22 -12.04 -28.53 5.12
C LEU A 22 -13.44 -29.14 5.28
N MET A 23 -13.65 -30.36 4.79
CA MET A 23 -14.92 -31.06 4.89
C MET A 23 -15.32 -31.36 6.33
N LEU A 24 -14.38 -31.76 7.18
CA LEU A 24 -14.62 -31.98 8.62
C LEU A 24 -15.03 -30.69 9.31
N ARG A 25 -14.37 -29.58 9.01
CA ARG A 25 -14.68 -28.27 9.63
C ARG A 25 -16.03 -27.72 9.18
N ILE A 26 -16.35 -27.82 7.87
CA ILE A 26 -17.67 -27.45 7.33
C ILE A 26 -18.75 -28.32 7.97
N GLY A 27 -18.54 -29.62 8.04
CA GLY A 27 -19.49 -30.55 8.66
C GLY A 27 -19.71 -30.25 10.16
N ALA A 28 -18.63 -30.00 10.90
CA ALA A 28 -18.71 -29.63 12.30
C ALA A 28 -19.43 -28.28 12.52
N LYS A 29 -19.18 -27.27 11.66
CA LYS A 29 -19.89 -26.00 11.71
C LYS A 29 -21.38 -26.16 11.48
N ILE A 30 -21.78 -26.87 10.42
CA ILE A 30 -23.19 -27.12 10.08
C ILE A 30 -23.88 -27.84 11.25
N ILE A 31 -23.24 -28.85 11.84
CA ILE A 31 -23.82 -29.62 12.92
C ILE A 31 -23.86 -28.83 14.23
N LEU A 32 -22.75 -28.21 14.63
CA LEU A 32 -22.62 -27.62 15.96
C LEU A 32 -23.22 -26.22 16.06
N ILE A 33 -23.04 -25.39 15.04
CA ILE A 33 -23.49 -24.00 15.06
C ILE A 33 -24.85 -23.86 14.40
N ASP A 34 -24.99 -24.27 13.13
CA ASP A 34 -26.18 -24.00 12.35
C ASP A 34 -27.37 -24.90 12.76
N LYS A 35 -27.12 -26.14 13.16
CA LYS A 35 -28.19 -27.09 13.55
C LYS A 35 -28.46 -27.12 15.05
N PHE A 36 -27.45 -26.99 15.89
CA PHE A 36 -27.59 -27.07 17.34
C PHE A 36 -27.39 -25.72 18.06
N HIS A 37 -27.11 -24.63 17.35
CA HIS A 37 -26.89 -23.28 17.92
C HIS A 37 -25.87 -23.26 19.07
N MET A 38 -24.86 -24.13 19.02
CA MET A 38 -23.85 -24.23 20.05
C MET A 38 -22.73 -23.20 19.82
N GLU A 39 -22.95 -21.98 20.31
CA GLU A 39 -21.90 -20.95 20.39
C GLU A 39 -21.27 -20.96 21.79
N ASN A 40 -20.11 -21.57 21.93
CA ASN A 40 -19.32 -21.51 23.16
C ASN A 40 -17.86 -21.16 22.81
N ALA A 41 -17.02 -20.97 23.84
CA ALA A 41 -15.62 -20.63 23.66
C ALA A 41 -14.86 -21.61 22.75
N PHE A 42 -15.21 -22.90 22.77
CA PHE A 42 -14.59 -23.95 21.94
C PHE A 42 -14.98 -23.81 20.46
N THR A 43 -16.25 -23.56 20.16
CA THR A 43 -16.72 -23.36 18.78
C THR A 43 -16.23 -22.03 18.21
N ARG A 44 -16.04 -20.99 19.04
CA ARG A 44 -15.39 -19.74 18.63
C ARG A 44 -13.94 -19.94 18.26
N VAL A 45 -13.16 -20.65 19.06
CA VAL A 45 -11.74 -20.98 18.75
C VAL A 45 -11.63 -21.82 17.47
N LEU A 46 -12.54 -22.77 17.25
CA LEU A 46 -12.51 -23.61 16.05
C LEU A 46 -12.98 -22.91 14.78
N PHE A 47 -13.86 -21.93 14.88
CA PHE A 47 -14.62 -21.44 13.70
C PHE A 47 -14.66 -19.93 13.53
N LEU A 48 -14.37 -19.11 14.56
CA LEU A 48 -14.67 -17.68 14.53
C LEU A 48 -13.48 -16.76 14.75
N ASP A 49 -12.41 -17.20 15.42
CA ASP A 49 -11.30 -16.32 15.76
C ASP A 49 -9.97 -16.91 15.35
N ASN A 50 -9.57 -16.64 14.11
CA ASN A 50 -8.16 -16.62 13.79
C ASN A 50 -7.78 -15.15 13.49
N PRO A 51 -6.97 -14.49 14.34
CA PRO A 51 -6.49 -13.13 14.07
C PRO A 51 -5.31 -13.20 13.09
N SER A 52 -5.51 -13.84 11.93
CA SER A 52 -4.45 -14.06 10.98
C SER A 52 -4.64 -13.18 9.75
N PHE A 53 -3.55 -12.58 9.37
CA PHE A 53 -3.24 -12.00 8.06
C PHE A 53 -4.45 -11.52 7.27
N SER A 54 -4.90 -10.30 7.56
CA SER A 54 -5.86 -9.59 6.71
C SER A 54 -5.20 -9.28 5.37
N ASP A 55 -5.90 -9.57 4.27
CA ASP A 55 -5.57 -9.07 2.95
C ASP A 55 -5.43 -7.54 3.02
N ASP A 56 -4.18 -7.06 3.03
CA ASP A 56 -3.82 -5.64 3.07
C ASP A 56 -3.95 -4.99 1.68
N ASN A 57 -5.11 -5.14 1.05
CA ASN A 57 -5.58 -4.15 0.09
C ASN A 57 -6.44 -3.07 0.76
N ASN A 58 -6.64 -3.20 2.07
CA ASN A 58 -7.18 -2.16 2.95
C ASN A 58 -6.29 -2.10 4.18
N ASP A 59 -5.52 -1.03 4.32
CA ASP A 59 -4.85 -0.61 5.55
C ASP A 59 -5.87 -0.19 6.64
N ASP A 60 -7.01 -0.91 6.73
CA ASP A 60 -8.06 -0.58 7.68
C ASP A 60 -7.81 -1.26 9.03
N LEU A 61 -7.43 -0.46 10.01
CA LEU A 61 -7.36 -0.77 11.44
C LEU A 61 -8.72 -1.14 12.08
N ASN A 62 -9.79 -1.21 11.30
CA ASN A 62 -11.15 -1.53 11.78
C ASN A 62 -11.55 -3.00 11.54
N SER A 63 -10.75 -3.96 12.04
CA SER A 63 -11.08 -5.39 11.94
C SER A 63 -12.15 -5.88 12.96
N LYS A 64 -12.89 -4.99 13.62
CA LYS A 64 -13.83 -5.40 14.69
C LYS A 64 -15.19 -5.92 14.25
N ASN A 65 -15.54 -5.86 12.94
CA ASN A 65 -16.86 -6.32 12.46
C ASN A 65 -16.74 -7.14 11.17
N ARG A 66 -16.10 -8.32 11.23
CA ARG A 66 -16.24 -9.30 10.14
C ARG A 66 -17.39 -10.25 10.46
N THR A 67 -18.55 -10.02 9.85
CA THR A 67 -19.58 -11.05 9.73
C THR A 67 -19.10 -12.14 8.78
N PRO A 68 -19.19 -13.43 9.14
CA PRO A 68 -18.85 -14.51 8.24
C PRO A 68 -19.73 -14.45 6.98
N ALA A 69 -19.11 -14.58 5.81
CA ALA A 69 -19.84 -14.65 4.54
C ALA A 69 -20.80 -15.86 4.57
N LYS A 70 -22.06 -15.63 4.19
CA LYS A 70 -23.06 -16.71 4.12
C LYS A 70 -22.86 -17.50 2.83
N TRP A 71 -23.12 -18.82 2.86
CA TRP A 71 -23.08 -19.68 1.68
C TRP A 71 -23.91 -19.15 0.51
N SER A 72 -25.03 -18.46 0.79
CA SER A 72 -25.87 -17.79 -0.21
C SER A 72 -25.17 -16.66 -0.97
N GLU A 73 -24.06 -16.11 -0.45
CA GLU A 73 -23.27 -15.06 -1.10
C GLU A 73 -22.24 -15.63 -2.08
N ILE A 74 -21.91 -16.94 -1.93
CA ILE A 74 -20.94 -17.65 -2.78
C ILE A 74 -21.63 -18.26 -4.01
N TYR A 75 -22.81 -18.76 -3.81
CA TYR A 75 -23.66 -19.35 -4.84
C TYR A 75 -25.02 -18.63 -4.84
N PRO A 76 -25.20 -17.58 -5.61
CA PRO A 76 -26.53 -17.11 -5.94
C PRO A 76 -27.17 -18.08 -6.95
N PHE A 77 -27.38 -19.32 -6.53
CA PHE A 77 -28.32 -20.21 -7.19
C PHE A 77 -29.73 -19.80 -6.74
N THR A 78 -30.24 -18.75 -7.31
CA THR A 78 -31.68 -18.59 -7.38
C THR A 78 -32.17 -19.68 -8.33
N GLN A 79 -33.01 -20.57 -7.82
CA GLN A 79 -33.80 -21.53 -8.60
C GLN A 79 -34.75 -20.76 -9.55
N GLN A 80 -34.22 -20.20 -10.60
CA GLN A 80 -34.99 -19.72 -11.77
C GLN A 80 -34.06 -19.41 -12.95
N GLU A 81 -33.42 -20.44 -13.48
CA GLU A 81 -33.10 -20.49 -14.89
C GLU A 81 -33.48 -21.85 -15.42
N THR A 82 -34.80 -22.01 -15.61
CA THR A 82 -35.37 -23.02 -16.51
C THR A 82 -34.91 -22.68 -17.91
N THR A 83 -34.27 -23.66 -18.53
CA THR A 83 -34.04 -23.88 -19.95
C THR A 83 -34.92 -23.02 -20.88
N ALA A 84 -34.44 -21.86 -21.27
CA ALA A 84 -34.83 -21.15 -22.45
C ALA A 84 -33.72 -20.19 -22.88
N ASP A 85 -33.20 -20.42 -24.10
CA ASP A 85 -32.36 -19.52 -24.87
C ASP A 85 -30.91 -19.36 -24.40
N LEU A 86 -30.06 -20.32 -24.78
CA LEU A 86 -28.62 -20.08 -24.96
C LEU A 86 -28.40 -19.26 -26.25
N PRO A 87 -28.07 -17.97 -26.17
CA PRO A 87 -27.57 -17.29 -27.35
C PRO A 87 -26.14 -17.76 -27.56
N GLN A 88 -25.86 -18.30 -28.74
CA GLN A 88 -24.52 -18.44 -29.27
C GLN A 88 -23.85 -17.05 -29.31
N LYS A 89 -23.14 -16.63 -28.27
CA LYS A 89 -22.29 -15.43 -28.25
C LYS A 89 -20.97 -15.74 -27.58
N ASN A 90 -19.95 -15.78 -28.43
CA ASN A 90 -18.53 -15.62 -28.17
C ASN A 90 -18.07 -15.90 -26.72
N PHE A 91 -17.69 -17.17 -26.52
CA PHE A 91 -17.00 -17.58 -25.31
C PHE A 91 -15.64 -16.90 -25.26
N SER A 92 -15.53 -15.85 -24.45
CA SER A 92 -14.26 -15.18 -24.22
C SER A 92 -13.50 -15.89 -23.10
N ILE A 93 -12.34 -16.43 -23.45
CA ILE A 93 -11.43 -17.07 -22.48
C ILE A 93 -11.06 -16.09 -21.35
N SER A 94 -10.93 -14.79 -21.64
CA SER A 94 -10.66 -13.77 -20.62
C SER A 94 -11.75 -13.70 -19.54
N LYS A 95 -13.04 -13.74 -19.94
CA LYS A 95 -14.15 -13.76 -18.97
C LYS A 95 -14.22 -15.04 -18.15
N LEU A 96 -13.78 -16.15 -18.71
CA LEU A 96 -13.67 -17.41 -17.95
C LEU A 96 -12.54 -17.32 -16.92
N VAL A 97 -11.39 -16.76 -17.29
CA VAL A 97 -10.25 -16.55 -16.39
C VAL A 97 -10.64 -15.59 -15.25
N GLU A 98 -11.27 -14.46 -15.55
CA GLU A 98 -11.77 -13.53 -14.53
C GLU A 98 -12.76 -14.19 -13.56
N ARG A 99 -13.64 -15.03 -14.08
CA ARG A 99 -14.61 -15.77 -13.27
C ARG A 99 -13.94 -16.84 -12.40
N ILE A 100 -12.94 -17.54 -12.91
CA ILE A 100 -12.13 -18.48 -12.13
C ILE A 100 -11.37 -17.74 -11.03
N GLN A 101 -10.69 -16.64 -11.32
CA GLN A 101 -9.97 -15.83 -10.33
C GLN A 101 -10.92 -15.27 -9.25
N SER A 102 -12.11 -14.83 -9.63
CA SER A 102 -13.13 -14.40 -8.67
C SER A 102 -13.63 -15.54 -7.77
N ILE A 103 -13.72 -16.75 -8.29
CA ILE A 103 -14.08 -17.94 -7.49
C ILE A 103 -12.92 -18.32 -6.58
N GLU A 104 -11.70 -18.33 -7.07
CA GLU A 104 -10.49 -18.63 -6.29
C GLU A 104 -10.35 -17.69 -5.10
N SER A 105 -10.48 -16.38 -5.29
CA SER A 105 -10.40 -15.40 -4.20
C SER A 105 -11.51 -15.57 -3.15
N LYS A 106 -12.72 -15.96 -3.57
CA LYS A 106 -13.82 -16.26 -2.64
C LYS A 106 -13.58 -17.56 -1.87
N VAL A 107 -13.07 -18.59 -2.55
CA VAL A 107 -12.73 -19.88 -1.93
C VAL A 107 -11.59 -19.69 -0.95
N GLU A 108 -10.58 -18.90 -1.28
CA GLU A 108 -9.46 -18.58 -0.39
C GLU A 108 -9.92 -17.85 0.87
N LYS A 109 -10.74 -16.82 0.73
CA LYS A 109 -11.31 -16.07 1.85
C LYS A 109 -12.14 -16.95 2.79
N ILE A 110 -12.82 -17.97 2.25
CA ILE A 110 -13.59 -18.92 3.04
C ILE A 110 -12.71 -19.97 3.68
N SER A 111 -11.76 -20.53 2.91
CA SER A 111 -10.88 -21.57 3.40
C SER A 111 -9.99 -21.08 4.55
N SER A 112 -9.52 -19.82 4.51
CA SER A 112 -8.74 -19.21 5.59
C SER A 112 -9.48 -19.20 6.94
N ASN A 113 -10.81 -19.13 6.92
CA ASN A 113 -11.66 -19.16 8.13
C ASN A 113 -12.06 -20.55 8.58
N PHE A 114 -11.92 -21.58 7.70
CA PHE A 114 -12.44 -22.92 7.95
C PHE A 114 -11.38 -24.00 8.06
N ILE A 115 -10.16 -23.75 7.62
CA ILE A 115 -9.07 -24.73 7.71
C ILE A 115 -8.28 -24.51 8.99
N LEU A 116 -8.28 -25.50 9.87
CA LEU A 116 -7.46 -25.48 11.07
C LEU A 116 -5.98 -25.44 10.69
N GLY A 117 -5.23 -24.46 11.23
CA GLY A 117 -3.82 -24.28 10.91
C GLY A 117 -3.60 -23.80 9.47
N TYR A 118 -4.50 -22.99 8.91
CA TYR A 118 -4.37 -22.46 7.55
C TYR A 118 -3.05 -21.74 7.32
N ASP A 119 -2.64 -20.91 8.29
CA ASP A 119 -1.39 -20.16 8.20
C ASP A 119 -0.16 -21.08 8.25
N GLU A 120 -0.20 -22.09 9.10
CA GLU A 120 0.87 -23.10 9.19
C GLU A 120 0.98 -23.90 7.87
N TRP A 121 -0.15 -24.15 7.20
CA TRP A 121 -0.16 -24.79 5.89
C TRP A 121 0.40 -23.90 4.79
N ILE A 122 0.10 -22.61 4.82
CA ILE A 122 0.70 -21.62 3.91
C ILE A 122 2.22 -21.57 4.12
N GLU A 123 2.69 -21.49 5.37
CA GLU A 123 4.12 -21.50 5.71
C GLU A 123 4.81 -22.79 5.23
N LEU A 124 4.21 -23.94 5.49
CA LEU A 124 4.74 -25.23 5.06
C LEU A 124 4.79 -25.33 3.52
N SER A 125 3.75 -24.91 2.83
CA SER A 125 3.71 -24.87 1.36
C SER A 125 4.84 -23.97 0.81
N ASN A 126 5.04 -22.83 1.42
CA ASN A 126 6.07 -21.90 1.01
C ASN A 126 7.49 -22.42 1.31
N ALA A 127 7.68 -23.03 2.47
CA ALA A 127 8.93 -23.71 2.80
C ALA A 127 9.25 -24.85 1.82
N TYR A 128 8.23 -25.63 1.44
CA TYR A 128 8.37 -26.72 0.46
C TYR A 128 8.72 -26.16 -0.93
N LYS A 129 8.02 -25.15 -1.42
CA LYS A 129 8.31 -24.50 -2.70
C LYS A 129 9.75 -23.93 -2.73
N LYS A 130 10.21 -23.34 -1.61
CA LYS A 130 11.57 -22.87 -1.46
C LYS A 130 12.58 -24.02 -1.52
N ALA A 131 12.31 -25.13 -0.83
CA ALA A 131 13.20 -26.29 -0.77
C ALA A 131 13.37 -27.00 -2.12
N ILE A 132 12.37 -27.00 -2.99
CA ILE A 132 12.42 -27.59 -4.32
C ILE A 132 12.82 -26.59 -5.41
N ASP A 133 13.15 -25.37 -5.02
CA ASP A 133 13.54 -24.29 -5.93
C ASP A 133 12.54 -24.10 -7.08
N TRP A 134 11.24 -24.10 -6.72
CA TRP A 134 10.10 -24.05 -7.67
C TRP A 134 10.17 -22.91 -8.68
N ASN A 135 10.99 -21.89 -8.38
CA ASN A 135 11.10 -20.67 -9.18
C ASN A 135 12.18 -20.71 -10.27
N LEU A 136 12.80 -21.86 -10.53
CA LEU A 136 13.83 -22.02 -11.56
C LEU A 136 13.41 -21.63 -12.99
N VAL A 137 12.12 -21.37 -13.24
CA VAL A 137 11.57 -21.13 -14.58
C VAL A 137 10.98 -19.73 -14.79
N SER A 138 10.69 -19.01 -13.75
CA SER A 138 10.19 -17.63 -13.86
C SER A 138 10.85 -16.76 -12.82
N TYR A 139 11.66 -15.84 -13.25
CA TYR A 139 12.33 -14.82 -12.47
C TYR A 139 11.71 -14.61 -11.10
N GLN A 140 12.11 -15.44 -10.14
CA GLN A 140 11.89 -15.28 -8.70
C GLN A 140 10.53 -14.68 -8.27
N GLU A 141 9.51 -14.76 -9.14
CA GLU A 141 8.16 -14.36 -8.78
C GLU A 141 7.55 -15.39 -7.83
N TYR A 142 7.10 -14.93 -6.69
CA TYR A 142 6.51 -15.77 -5.68
C TYR A 142 5.26 -15.10 -5.10
N ASN A 143 4.09 -15.68 -5.34
CA ASN A 143 2.80 -15.08 -4.96
C ASN A 143 2.64 -13.63 -5.46
N GLY A 144 3.05 -13.35 -6.71
CA GLY A 144 3.02 -12.02 -7.30
C GLY A 144 4.12 -11.07 -6.80
N VAL A 145 5.09 -11.55 -6.02
CA VAL A 145 6.20 -10.78 -5.48
C VAL A 145 7.50 -11.26 -6.10
N ASN A 146 8.32 -10.31 -6.53
CA ASN A 146 9.66 -10.56 -7.08
C ASN A 146 10.72 -10.30 -6.01
N GLU A 147 11.75 -11.15 -5.96
CA GLU A 147 12.89 -10.98 -5.07
C GLU A 147 14.10 -10.51 -5.88
N LEU A 148 14.70 -9.41 -5.44
CA LEU A 148 15.95 -8.88 -6.01
C LEU A 148 17.15 -9.64 -5.43
N GLU A 149 18.32 -9.54 -6.08
CA GLU A 149 19.52 -10.30 -5.70
C GLU A 149 19.95 -10.14 -4.24
N ASP A 150 19.69 -8.99 -3.63
CA ASP A 150 20.03 -8.67 -2.24
C ASP A 150 18.91 -8.97 -1.23
N GLY A 151 17.86 -9.69 -1.67
CA GLY A 151 16.77 -10.14 -0.83
C GLY A 151 15.68 -9.06 -0.58
N TYR A 152 15.69 -7.97 -1.35
CA TYR A 152 14.61 -7.00 -1.33
C TYR A 152 13.43 -7.52 -2.15
N LEU A 153 12.25 -7.46 -1.58
CA LEU A 153 11.02 -7.85 -2.27
C LEU A 153 10.44 -6.65 -3.01
N THR A 154 9.89 -6.90 -4.21
CA THR A 154 9.32 -5.84 -5.06
C THR A 154 8.17 -6.37 -5.91
N TRP A 155 7.49 -5.47 -6.60
CA TRP A 155 6.57 -5.75 -7.71
C TRP A 155 7.11 -5.11 -8.97
N PHE A 156 6.94 -5.77 -10.09
CA PHE A 156 7.26 -5.19 -11.39
C PHE A 156 6.04 -4.47 -11.96
N SER A 157 6.29 -3.34 -12.58
CA SER A 157 5.29 -2.50 -13.22
C SER A 157 5.25 -2.75 -14.73
N ALA A 158 4.07 -2.93 -15.28
CA ALA A 158 3.89 -3.04 -16.73
C ALA A 158 4.14 -1.70 -17.44
N LYS A 159 4.48 -1.77 -18.72
CA LYS A 159 4.56 -0.58 -19.56
C LYS A 159 3.20 0.06 -19.72
N THR A 160 3.12 1.36 -19.47
CA THR A 160 1.86 2.12 -19.43
C THR A 160 1.94 3.31 -20.38
N ASP A 161 0.86 3.56 -21.11
CA ASP A 161 0.67 4.82 -21.81
C ASP A 161 0.34 5.92 -20.78
N THR A 162 1.12 7.00 -20.80
CA THR A 162 1.02 8.08 -19.83
C THR A 162 0.22 9.30 -20.32
N GLU A 163 -0.34 9.27 -21.51
CA GLU A 163 -1.06 10.43 -22.07
C GLU A 163 -2.27 10.84 -21.22
N GLY A 164 -3.06 9.86 -20.78
CA GLY A 164 -4.20 10.13 -19.88
C GLY A 164 -3.78 10.75 -18.55
N HIS A 165 -2.65 10.30 -17.98
CA HIS A 165 -2.09 10.86 -16.75
C HIS A 165 -1.63 12.31 -16.93
N ILE A 166 -0.93 12.58 -18.04
CA ILE A 166 -0.47 13.93 -18.40
C ILE A 166 -1.66 14.88 -18.53
N LEU A 167 -2.72 14.47 -19.21
CA LEU A 167 -3.93 15.27 -19.37
C LEU A 167 -4.59 15.56 -18.02
N ALA A 168 -4.80 14.54 -17.19
CA ALA A 168 -5.44 14.68 -15.87
C ALA A 168 -4.68 15.65 -14.96
N ILE A 169 -3.35 15.50 -14.86
CA ILE A 169 -2.51 16.38 -14.05
C ILE A 169 -2.49 17.80 -14.63
N SER A 170 -2.43 17.94 -15.96
CA SER A 170 -2.42 19.26 -16.61
C SER A 170 -3.72 20.02 -16.39
N ASP A 171 -4.85 19.35 -16.51
CA ASP A 171 -6.17 19.92 -16.23
C ASP A 171 -6.29 20.37 -14.77
N PHE A 172 -5.85 19.52 -13.85
CA PHE A 172 -5.90 19.84 -12.43
C PHE A 172 -4.98 21.01 -12.07
N LYS A 173 -3.75 21.02 -12.59
CA LYS A 173 -2.82 22.15 -12.42
C LYS A 173 -3.42 23.45 -12.97
N ASN A 174 -4.03 23.43 -14.16
CA ASN A 174 -4.66 24.63 -14.73
C ASN A 174 -5.81 25.12 -13.87
N TYR A 175 -6.59 24.21 -13.29
CA TYR A 175 -7.63 24.55 -12.32
C TYR A 175 -7.03 25.22 -11.07
N CYS A 176 -6.00 24.65 -10.45
CA CYS A 176 -5.31 25.26 -9.30
C CYS A 176 -4.82 26.68 -9.63
N GLN A 177 -4.17 26.85 -10.79
CA GLN A 177 -3.68 28.16 -11.23
C GLN A 177 -4.80 29.17 -11.45
N SER A 178 -5.96 28.76 -11.94
CA SER A 178 -7.12 29.65 -12.12
C SER A 178 -7.63 30.21 -10.78
N LEU A 179 -7.30 29.52 -9.69
CA LEU A 179 -7.62 29.91 -8.33
C LEU A 179 -6.46 30.69 -7.64
N GLY A 180 -5.35 30.92 -8.34
CA GLY A 180 -4.14 31.53 -7.77
C GLY A 180 -3.33 30.57 -6.87
N VAL A 181 -3.55 29.27 -6.94
CA VAL A 181 -2.89 28.24 -6.15
C VAL A 181 -1.67 27.73 -6.92
N ASN A 182 -0.51 27.68 -6.27
CA ASN A 182 0.72 27.10 -6.80
C ASN A 182 0.60 25.59 -6.95
N PHE A 183 1.36 25.01 -7.88
CA PHE A 183 1.29 23.59 -8.18
C PHE A 183 2.68 22.99 -8.40
N LEU A 184 2.94 21.83 -7.76
CA LEU A 184 4.18 21.07 -7.92
C LEU A 184 3.83 19.58 -8.13
N TYR A 185 4.45 18.94 -9.12
CA TYR A 185 4.43 17.50 -9.25
C TYR A 185 5.74 16.90 -8.71
N ILE A 186 5.62 15.87 -7.87
CA ILE A 186 6.78 15.17 -7.30
C ILE A 186 6.77 13.72 -7.74
N GLN A 187 7.86 13.28 -8.34
CA GLN A 187 8.11 11.88 -8.66
C GLN A 187 8.97 11.25 -7.57
N THR A 188 8.37 10.39 -6.73
CA THR A 188 9.13 9.62 -5.75
C THR A 188 9.72 8.35 -6.37
N PRO A 189 10.88 7.86 -5.88
CA PRO A 189 11.50 6.65 -6.39
C PRO A 189 10.75 5.41 -5.95
N SER A 190 10.74 4.38 -6.80
CA SER A 190 10.36 3.01 -6.41
C SER A 190 11.57 2.23 -5.92
N LYS A 191 11.34 1.03 -5.39
CA LYS A 191 12.42 0.13 -4.95
C LYS A 191 13.35 -0.28 -6.10
N ILE A 192 12.82 -0.39 -7.33
CA ILE A 192 13.64 -0.58 -8.53
C ILE A 192 14.33 0.73 -8.89
N SER A 193 15.64 0.73 -8.83
CA SER A 193 16.45 1.91 -9.15
C SER A 193 16.53 2.16 -10.66
N LYS A 194 16.31 3.41 -11.06
CA LYS A 194 16.55 3.85 -12.44
C LYS A 194 18.00 3.66 -12.87
N TYR A 195 18.94 3.74 -11.93
CA TYR A 195 20.38 3.82 -12.23
C TYR A 195 21.16 2.58 -11.81
N GLN A 196 20.74 1.87 -10.76
CA GLN A 196 21.44 0.71 -10.22
C GLN A 196 20.88 -0.61 -10.78
N ASP A 197 19.57 -0.71 -11.02
CA ASP A 197 18.89 -1.92 -11.52
C ASP A 197 18.68 -1.92 -13.04
N LYS A 198 19.68 -1.53 -13.81
CA LYS A 198 19.55 -1.35 -15.25
C LYS A 198 19.12 -2.62 -16.00
N ALA A 199 19.51 -3.80 -15.51
CA ALA A 199 19.15 -5.08 -16.12
C ALA A 199 17.64 -5.39 -15.99
N LEU A 200 16.95 -4.83 -15.00
CA LEU A 200 15.52 -5.02 -14.79
C LEU A 200 14.69 -3.92 -15.46
N SER A 201 15.24 -2.71 -15.49
CA SER A 201 14.55 -1.51 -15.94
C SER A 201 14.35 -1.51 -17.45
N GLY A 202 13.09 -1.54 -17.90
CA GLY A 202 12.70 -1.54 -19.31
C GLY A 202 12.62 -2.90 -19.98
N GLU A 203 12.98 -3.97 -19.26
CA GLU A 203 12.82 -5.35 -19.72
C GLU A 203 11.75 -6.08 -18.93
N MET A 204 11.78 -5.97 -17.61
CA MET A 204 10.85 -6.62 -16.70
C MET A 204 10.03 -5.61 -15.90
N ASP A 205 10.66 -4.50 -15.47
CA ASP A 205 10.00 -3.40 -14.76
C ASP A 205 10.01 -2.14 -15.62
N PHE A 206 8.87 -1.52 -15.79
CA PHE A 206 8.69 -0.29 -16.57
C PHE A 206 8.34 0.93 -15.69
N SER A 207 8.41 0.82 -14.37
CA SER A 207 8.06 1.93 -13.46
C SER A 207 8.84 3.20 -13.78
N ASN A 208 10.15 3.08 -13.97
CA ASN A 208 11.02 4.23 -14.26
C ASN A 208 10.78 4.81 -15.66
N GLN A 209 10.54 3.98 -16.69
CA GLN A 209 10.22 4.45 -18.05
C GLN A 209 8.86 5.14 -18.10
N ASN A 210 7.87 4.61 -17.39
CA ASN A 210 6.55 5.25 -17.26
C ASN A 210 6.69 6.62 -16.59
N ALA A 211 7.48 6.71 -15.51
CA ALA A 211 7.74 7.97 -14.82
C ALA A 211 8.51 8.97 -15.69
N ASP A 212 9.50 8.52 -16.46
CA ASP A 212 10.23 9.38 -17.39
C ASP A 212 9.33 9.93 -18.50
N ALA A 213 8.45 9.09 -19.06
CA ALA A 213 7.48 9.51 -20.07
C ALA A 213 6.48 10.52 -19.50
N LEU A 214 5.96 10.26 -18.29
CA LEU A 214 5.07 11.17 -17.59
C LEU A 214 5.74 12.52 -17.35
N LEU A 215 6.93 12.54 -16.73
CA LEU A 215 7.67 13.77 -16.45
C LEU A 215 8.00 14.57 -17.72
N ALA A 216 8.39 13.89 -18.81
CA ALA A 216 8.63 14.56 -20.09
C ALA A 216 7.36 15.27 -20.61
N GLY A 217 6.20 14.60 -20.51
CA GLY A 217 4.92 15.18 -20.88
C GLY A 217 4.50 16.36 -19.99
N LEU A 218 4.69 16.23 -18.67
CA LEU A 218 4.38 17.30 -17.71
C LEU A 218 5.27 18.55 -17.94
N LYS A 219 6.57 18.36 -18.13
CA LYS A 219 7.53 19.44 -18.46
C LYS A 219 7.16 20.14 -19.78
N LYS A 220 6.74 19.39 -20.80
CA LYS A 220 6.24 19.96 -22.06
C LYS A 220 5.00 20.85 -21.85
N ASN A 221 4.16 20.50 -20.87
CA ASN A 221 3.01 21.30 -20.46
C ASN A 221 3.35 22.38 -19.41
N LYS A 222 4.63 22.68 -19.22
CA LYS A 222 5.14 23.72 -18.29
C LYS A 222 4.68 23.50 -16.84
N ILE A 223 4.62 22.26 -16.42
CA ILE A 223 4.37 21.88 -15.02
C ILE A 223 5.71 21.77 -14.32
N LEU A 224 5.82 22.43 -13.17
CA LEU A 224 6.99 22.29 -12.30
C LEU A 224 7.03 20.87 -11.74
N CYS A 225 8.17 20.21 -11.89
CA CYS A 225 8.35 18.81 -11.49
C CYS A 225 9.65 18.66 -10.70
N LEU A 226 9.56 18.04 -9.53
CA LEU A 226 10.68 17.58 -8.73
C LEU A 226 10.81 16.06 -8.89
N ASP A 227 11.95 15.60 -9.40
CA ASP A 227 12.24 14.17 -9.56
C ASP A 227 13.22 13.69 -8.50
N LEU A 228 12.71 13.16 -7.39
CA LEU A 228 13.55 12.67 -6.28
C LEU A 228 14.44 11.48 -6.66
N ARG A 229 14.22 10.83 -7.81
CA ARG A 229 15.13 9.79 -8.33
C ARG A 229 16.49 10.37 -8.73
N GLU A 230 16.48 11.62 -9.25
CA GLU A 230 17.70 12.36 -9.59
C GLU A 230 18.44 12.83 -8.33
N ASP A 231 17.68 13.18 -7.26
CA ASP A 231 18.27 13.54 -5.98
C ASP A 231 18.92 12.34 -5.30
N PHE A 232 18.31 11.15 -5.38
CA PHE A 232 18.94 9.90 -4.93
C PHE A 232 20.27 9.64 -5.60
N LEU A 233 20.38 9.92 -6.90
CA LEU A 233 21.64 9.80 -7.65
C LEU A 233 22.66 10.81 -7.17
N ARG A 234 22.27 12.08 -6.97
CA ARG A 234 23.18 13.15 -6.52
C ARG A 234 23.75 12.89 -5.13
N GLU A 235 22.94 12.34 -4.22
CA GLU A 235 23.36 11.95 -2.88
C GLU A 235 24.20 10.66 -2.87
N ASN A 236 24.37 10.00 -4.02
CA ASN A 236 25.06 8.72 -4.14
C ASN A 236 24.57 7.65 -3.16
N PHE A 237 23.26 7.58 -2.94
CA PHE A 237 22.67 6.61 -2.04
C PHE A 237 22.83 5.18 -2.55
N ASN A 238 23.09 4.24 -1.64
CA ASN A 238 22.74 2.85 -1.90
C ASN A 238 21.21 2.75 -1.93
N HIS A 239 20.66 2.59 -3.14
CA HIS A 239 19.23 2.77 -3.41
C HIS A 239 18.37 1.86 -2.55
N HIS A 240 18.65 0.55 -2.57
CA HIS A 240 17.85 -0.43 -1.85
C HIS A 240 17.84 -0.21 -0.33
N GLU A 241 18.94 0.25 0.26
CA GLU A 241 19.01 0.53 1.71
C GLU A 241 18.04 1.61 2.18
N LYS A 242 17.52 2.44 1.26
CA LYS A 242 16.53 3.47 1.56
C LYS A 242 15.10 2.93 1.71
N PHE A 243 14.90 1.65 1.37
CA PHE A 243 13.61 0.98 1.42
C PHE A 243 13.60 -0.15 2.45
N PHE A 244 12.41 -0.59 2.85
CA PHE A 244 12.25 -1.82 3.59
C PHE A 244 12.43 -3.03 2.66
N LYS A 245 12.97 -4.14 3.18
CA LYS A 245 13.14 -5.38 2.40
C LYS A 245 11.80 -6.05 2.12
N THR A 246 10.95 -6.11 3.15
CA THR A 246 9.69 -6.85 3.14
C THR A 246 8.47 -5.99 2.79
N ASP A 247 8.67 -4.68 2.61
CA ASP A 247 7.64 -3.72 2.24
C ASP A 247 8.07 -2.89 1.04
N HIS A 248 7.12 -2.41 0.23
CA HIS A 248 7.44 -1.61 -0.96
C HIS A 248 7.82 -0.17 -0.64
N HIS A 249 7.57 0.29 0.55
CA HIS A 249 7.81 1.68 0.94
C HIS A 249 9.27 1.96 1.31
N TRP A 250 9.62 3.22 1.24
CA TRP A 250 10.86 3.73 1.80
C TRP A 250 10.85 3.78 3.32
N LYS A 251 12.03 3.85 3.92
CA LYS A 251 12.21 3.98 5.37
C LYS A 251 11.93 5.42 5.83
N PRO A 252 11.59 5.65 7.11
CA PRO A 252 11.30 6.99 7.62
C PRO A 252 12.48 7.96 7.54
N GLN A 253 13.72 7.45 7.58
CA GLN A 253 14.91 8.26 7.34
C GLN A 253 14.90 8.88 5.93
N THR A 254 14.44 8.09 4.96
CA THR A 254 14.26 8.54 3.59
C THR A 254 13.12 9.54 3.48
N GLY A 255 12.04 9.32 4.24
CA GLY A 255 10.93 10.28 4.35
C GLY A 255 11.39 11.65 4.92
N LEU A 256 12.23 11.66 5.95
CA LEU A 256 12.81 12.88 6.50
C LEU A 256 13.70 13.60 5.47
N TRP A 257 14.57 12.86 4.78
CA TRP A 257 15.38 13.41 3.70
C TRP A 257 14.51 14.00 2.58
N ALA A 258 13.48 13.28 2.15
CA ALA A 258 12.56 13.75 1.12
C ALA A 258 11.80 15.01 1.56
N ALA A 259 11.36 15.07 2.83
CA ALA A 259 10.73 16.26 3.40
C ALA A 259 11.66 17.48 3.31
N LYS A 260 12.97 17.31 3.60
CA LYS A 260 13.97 18.38 3.47
C LYS A 260 14.12 18.86 2.02
N VAL A 261 14.26 17.93 1.07
CA VAL A 261 14.41 18.27 -0.36
C VAL A 261 13.16 18.99 -0.88
N ILE A 262 11.98 18.46 -0.56
CA ILE A 262 10.70 19.07 -0.98
C ILE A 262 10.53 20.44 -0.34
N SER A 263 10.79 20.61 0.96
CA SER A 263 10.65 21.88 1.65
C SER A 263 11.61 22.96 1.12
N ALA A 264 12.83 22.56 0.74
CA ALA A 264 13.76 23.47 0.08
C ALA A 264 13.26 23.93 -1.31
N GLU A 265 12.58 23.01 -2.07
CA GLU A 265 11.95 23.37 -3.33
C GLU A 265 10.78 24.34 -3.12
N LEU A 266 9.94 24.11 -2.09
CA LEU A 266 8.81 25.00 -1.77
C LEU A 266 9.30 26.40 -1.36
N ASP A 267 10.38 26.45 -0.61
CA ASP A 267 10.96 27.73 -0.19
C ASP A 267 11.55 28.51 -1.37
N ARG A 268 12.32 27.82 -2.24
CA ARG A 268 12.95 28.40 -3.41
C ARG A 268 11.95 28.92 -4.44
N ASP A 269 10.93 28.12 -4.78
CA ASP A 269 10.07 28.39 -5.93
C ASP A 269 8.75 29.10 -5.56
N PHE A 270 8.32 28.95 -4.31
CA PHE A 270 7.05 29.52 -3.85
C PHE A 270 7.19 30.45 -2.62
N GLN A 271 8.41 30.68 -2.15
CA GLN A 271 8.69 31.57 -1.01
C GLN A 271 7.91 31.17 0.25
N ALA A 272 7.91 29.86 0.54
CA ALA A 272 7.12 29.30 1.64
C ALA A 272 7.63 29.65 3.03
N ASN A 273 8.80 30.30 3.15
CA ASN A 273 9.46 30.70 4.39
C ASN A 273 9.62 29.54 5.40
N ILE A 274 10.17 28.43 4.91
CA ILE A 274 10.34 27.22 5.68
C ILE A 274 11.68 27.24 6.43
N ASP A 275 11.65 26.94 7.73
CA ASP A 275 12.85 26.71 8.51
C ASP A 275 13.39 25.30 8.24
N LEU A 276 14.38 25.20 7.36
CA LEU A 276 14.98 23.93 6.95
C LEU A 276 15.84 23.28 8.04
N ASP A 277 16.28 24.04 9.07
CA ASP A 277 17.02 23.49 10.20
C ASP A 277 16.18 22.47 11.00
N LEU A 278 14.85 22.59 10.96
CA LEU A 278 13.93 21.63 11.56
C LEU A 278 13.99 20.25 10.88
N LEU A 279 14.47 20.16 9.63
CA LEU A 279 14.57 18.92 8.85
C LEU A 279 16.00 18.38 8.78
N GLU A 280 16.96 18.98 9.49
CA GLU A 280 18.29 18.42 9.63
C GLU A 280 18.25 17.15 10.51
N GLU A 281 19.00 16.12 10.13
CA GLU A 281 19.03 14.85 10.86
C GLU A 281 19.32 15.02 12.36
N ARG A 282 20.21 15.96 12.71
CA ARG A 282 20.55 16.34 14.11
C ARG A 282 19.36 16.84 14.93
N ALA A 283 18.32 17.35 14.27
CA ALA A 283 17.10 17.82 14.91
C ALA A 283 16.17 16.69 15.35
N TRP A 284 16.50 15.45 15.03
CA TRP A 284 15.65 14.28 15.25
C TRP A 284 16.38 13.18 16.03
N ARG A 285 15.62 12.44 16.83
CA ARG A 285 16.08 11.24 17.51
C ARG A 285 15.28 10.04 17.04
N GLY A 286 15.95 9.03 16.47
CA GLY A 286 15.34 7.77 16.08
C GLY A 286 15.28 6.76 17.24
N THR A 287 14.12 6.18 17.50
CA THR A 287 13.94 5.03 18.39
C THR A 287 13.70 3.80 17.56
N VAL A 288 14.56 2.80 17.66
CA VAL A 288 14.51 1.57 16.88
C VAL A 288 13.76 0.49 17.65
N TYR A 289 12.76 -0.11 17.02
CA TYR A 289 12.02 -1.26 17.51
C TYR A 289 12.37 -2.47 16.65
N LYS A 290 13.07 -3.41 17.27
CA LYS A 290 13.67 -4.59 16.60
C LYS A 290 12.58 -5.54 16.07
N GLU A 291 12.74 -5.98 14.81
CA GLU A 291 11.92 -7.01 14.17
C GLU A 291 10.40 -6.78 14.29
N ARG A 292 9.98 -5.52 14.27
CA ARG A 292 8.56 -5.16 14.46
C ARG A 292 7.80 -4.94 13.15
N LEU A 293 8.46 -4.76 12.02
CA LEU A 293 7.81 -4.62 10.73
C LEU A 293 7.94 -5.91 9.92
N PHE A 294 6.80 -6.42 9.47
CA PHE A 294 6.74 -7.45 8.44
C PHE A 294 5.78 -6.95 7.37
N GLY A 295 6.35 -6.41 6.28
CA GLY A 295 5.64 -5.60 5.30
C GLY A 295 4.71 -6.41 4.40
N SER A 296 3.95 -5.72 3.57
CA SER A 296 2.94 -6.28 2.68
C SER A 296 3.49 -7.34 1.72
N GLN A 297 4.70 -7.13 1.20
CA GLN A 297 5.38 -8.09 0.32
C GLN A 297 5.90 -9.29 1.12
N GLY A 298 6.46 -9.06 2.32
CA GLY A 298 6.90 -10.12 3.23
C GLY A 298 5.77 -11.05 3.63
N LYS A 299 4.60 -10.50 3.95
CA LYS A 299 3.39 -11.28 4.26
C LYS A 299 2.98 -12.20 3.11
N LYS A 300 3.12 -11.77 1.86
CA LYS A 300 2.80 -12.61 0.69
C LYS A 300 3.76 -13.77 0.49
N VAL A 301 5.05 -13.57 0.78
CA VAL A 301 6.07 -14.64 0.66
C VAL A 301 6.28 -15.41 1.96
N THR A 302 5.73 -14.94 3.06
CA THR A 302 5.71 -15.48 4.42
C THR A 302 7.08 -15.56 5.10
N LEU A 303 7.10 -16.00 6.37
CA LEU A 303 8.33 -16.18 7.16
C LEU A 303 9.25 -17.27 6.58
N ALA A 304 8.73 -18.12 5.69
CA ALA A 304 9.53 -19.10 4.98
C ALA A 304 10.61 -18.45 4.08
N ARG A 305 10.32 -17.24 3.54
CA ARG A 305 11.24 -16.55 2.61
C ARG A 305 11.76 -15.21 3.11
N ALA A 306 11.01 -14.50 3.93
CA ALA A 306 11.38 -13.19 4.42
C ALA A 306 11.44 -13.16 5.94
N LYS A 307 12.16 -12.20 6.50
CA LYS A 307 12.28 -11.99 7.94
C LYS A 307 11.72 -10.63 8.32
N PRO A 308 11.13 -10.49 9.51
CA PRO A 308 10.75 -9.19 10.03
C PRO A 308 11.93 -8.23 10.10
N GLU A 309 11.62 -6.95 9.97
CA GLU A 309 12.58 -5.85 9.95
C GLU A 309 12.40 -4.93 11.15
N ASP A 310 13.46 -4.16 11.42
CA ASP A 310 13.41 -3.09 12.39
C ASP A 310 12.56 -1.94 11.89
N ILE A 311 11.80 -1.32 12.79
CA ILE A 311 11.08 -0.08 12.51
C ILE A 311 11.67 1.03 13.36
N THR A 312 11.83 2.22 12.78
CA THR A 312 12.33 3.41 13.49
C THR A 312 11.23 4.46 13.56
N LEU A 313 10.94 4.95 14.76
CA LEU A 313 10.12 6.13 14.96
C LEU A 313 11.02 7.31 15.32
N PHE A 314 10.84 8.43 14.64
CA PHE A 314 11.57 9.65 14.86
C PHE A 314 10.81 10.59 15.77
N TYR A 315 11.51 11.23 16.68
CA TYR A 315 10.99 12.26 17.57
C TYR A 315 11.85 13.50 17.47
N PRO A 316 11.27 14.70 17.34
CA PRO A 316 12.03 15.94 17.26
C PRO A 316 12.73 16.25 18.58
N ASN A 317 13.92 16.86 18.48
CA ASN A 317 14.66 17.41 19.62
C ASN A 317 14.24 18.86 19.95
N PHE A 318 13.15 19.32 19.35
CA PHE A 318 12.53 20.62 19.56
C PHE A 318 11.06 20.49 19.92
N SER A 319 10.46 21.52 20.47
CA SER A 319 9.06 21.52 20.87
C SER A 319 8.14 21.53 19.65
N THR A 320 7.11 20.71 19.68
CA THR A 320 6.03 20.68 18.68
C THR A 320 4.68 20.79 19.37
N LYS A 321 3.71 21.36 18.69
CA LYS A 321 2.30 21.35 19.10
C LYS A 321 1.44 21.27 17.84
N ILE A 322 0.84 20.13 17.63
CA ILE A 322 0.14 19.78 16.39
C ILE A 322 -1.32 19.47 16.71
N HIS A 323 -2.23 20.08 15.98
CA HIS A 323 -3.63 19.66 15.95
C HIS A 323 -3.80 18.74 14.74
N TYR A 324 -4.25 17.51 15.00
CA TYR A 324 -4.26 16.42 14.04
C TYR A 324 -5.69 15.86 13.92
N VAL A 325 -6.24 15.87 12.70
CA VAL A 325 -7.63 15.50 12.44
C VAL A 325 -7.71 14.46 11.32
N ILE A 326 -8.36 13.33 11.59
CA ILE A 326 -8.78 12.34 10.57
C ILE A 326 -10.27 12.06 10.80
N PRO A 327 -11.15 12.70 10.01
CA PRO A 327 -12.60 12.59 10.24
C PRO A 327 -13.12 11.16 10.17
N GLU A 328 -12.63 10.36 9.24
CA GLU A 328 -13.07 8.96 9.02
C GLU A 328 -12.71 8.03 10.18
N CYS A 329 -11.63 8.34 10.91
CA CYS A 329 -11.18 7.59 12.08
C CYS A 329 -11.69 8.18 13.39
N ASN A 330 -12.46 9.27 13.39
CA ASN A 330 -12.85 10.04 14.55
C ASN A 330 -11.65 10.48 15.41
N ILE A 331 -10.54 10.81 14.75
CA ILE A 331 -9.35 11.37 15.38
C ILE A 331 -9.43 12.89 15.29
N ASP A 332 -9.42 13.55 16.45
CA ASP A 332 -9.34 15.01 16.59
C ASP A 332 -8.56 15.26 17.87
N VAL A 333 -7.24 15.42 17.74
CA VAL A 333 -6.32 15.47 18.88
C VAL A 333 -5.33 16.61 18.74
N THR A 334 -4.94 17.20 19.87
CA THR A 334 -3.83 18.15 19.95
C THR A 334 -2.75 17.58 20.86
N GLY A 335 -1.53 17.51 20.35
CA GLY A 335 -0.41 16.96 21.08
C GLY A 335 0.94 17.37 20.50
N ASP A 336 1.98 16.69 20.91
CA ASP A 336 3.30 16.80 20.29
C ASP A 336 3.37 15.98 19.00
N PHE A 337 4.54 15.89 18.40
CA PHE A 337 4.76 15.16 17.14
C PHE A 337 4.26 13.70 17.17
N SER A 338 4.21 13.07 18.35
CA SER A 338 3.81 11.66 18.46
C SER A 338 2.36 11.39 18.06
N VAL A 339 1.50 12.42 18.02
CA VAL A 339 0.12 12.27 17.53
C VAL A 339 0.03 11.84 16.07
N SER A 340 1.12 11.98 15.31
CA SER A 340 1.21 11.51 13.92
C SER A 340 1.46 10.01 13.78
N TYR A 341 1.66 9.31 14.87
CA TYR A 341 1.89 7.86 14.86
C TYR A 341 0.70 7.09 15.40
N ASN A 342 0.45 5.94 14.82
CA ASN A 342 -0.42 4.96 15.44
C ASN A 342 0.24 4.38 16.70
N GLU A 343 -0.58 3.86 17.61
CA GLU A 343 -0.09 3.16 18.78
C GLU A 343 0.67 1.89 18.38
N LEU A 344 1.88 1.73 18.95
CA LEU A 344 2.61 0.49 18.84
C LEU A 344 1.91 -0.59 19.68
N PRO A 345 1.61 -1.77 19.12
CA PRO A 345 1.09 -2.87 19.92
C PRO A 345 2.01 -3.18 21.10
N THR A 346 1.44 -3.32 22.29
CA THR A 346 2.18 -3.70 23.51
C THR A 346 2.80 -5.11 23.42
N ASP A 347 2.13 -6.01 22.69
CA ASP A 347 2.67 -7.33 22.38
C ASP A 347 3.84 -7.20 21.40
N SER A 348 5.06 -7.50 21.87
CA SER A 348 6.29 -7.44 21.08
C SER A 348 6.33 -8.46 19.93
N LYS A 349 5.45 -9.46 19.93
CA LYS A 349 5.36 -10.47 18.86
C LYS A 349 4.46 -10.02 17.71
N LYS A 350 3.68 -8.95 17.89
CA LYS A 350 2.84 -8.41 16.81
C LYS A 350 3.65 -7.50 15.90
N TYR A 351 3.58 -7.78 14.61
CA TYR A 351 4.13 -6.90 13.59
C TYR A 351 3.25 -5.67 13.41
N VAL A 352 3.87 -4.57 13.05
CA VAL A 352 3.18 -3.33 12.72
C VAL A 352 3.17 -3.12 11.20
N PRO A 353 2.10 -2.60 10.63
CA PRO A 353 2.07 -2.21 9.22
C PRO A 353 2.83 -0.90 9.01
N TYR A 354 3.15 -0.58 7.76
CA TYR A 354 3.71 0.72 7.39
C TYR A 354 2.81 1.90 7.80
N GLY A 355 1.50 1.66 7.86
CA GLY A 355 0.51 2.63 8.35
C GLY A 355 0.69 3.07 9.82
N ILE A 356 1.74 2.60 10.53
CA ILE A 356 2.13 3.22 11.81
C ILE A 356 2.52 4.69 11.62
N TYR A 357 3.07 5.05 10.47
CA TYR A 357 3.37 6.41 10.10
C TYR A 357 2.11 7.10 9.59
N ASN A 358 1.85 8.30 10.08
CA ASN A 358 0.75 9.17 9.64
C ASN A 358 -0.63 8.50 9.63
N HIS A 359 -0.87 7.51 10.49
CA HIS A 359 -2.09 6.69 10.53
C HIS A 359 -2.42 5.98 9.20
N GLY A 360 -1.41 5.76 8.34
CA GLY A 360 -1.58 5.17 7.02
C GLY A 360 -2.20 6.12 5.99
N SER A 361 -2.66 5.54 4.87
CA SER A 361 -3.38 6.30 3.83
C SER A 361 -4.83 6.50 4.23
N GLN A 362 -5.25 7.76 4.24
CA GLN A 362 -6.61 8.17 4.60
C GLN A 362 -7.20 9.05 3.48
N ALA A 363 -8.52 9.15 3.39
CA ALA A 363 -9.17 10.05 2.44
C ALA A 363 -8.67 11.49 2.62
N ILE A 364 -8.58 11.94 3.88
CA ILE A 364 -8.00 13.23 4.25
C ILE A 364 -7.44 13.18 5.67
N ILE A 365 -6.25 13.72 5.83
CA ILE A 365 -5.63 14.03 7.12
C ILE A 365 -5.36 15.53 7.13
N SER A 366 -5.85 16.22 8.13
CA SER A 366 -5.61 17.67 8.30
C SER A 366 -4.72 17.89 9.50
N ILE A 367 -3.60 18.58 9.30
CA ILE A 367 -2.55 18.78 10.30
C ILE A 367 -2.26 20.28 10.43
N GLU A 368 -2.55 20.86 11.59
CA GLU A 368 -2.19 22.24 11.89
C GLU A 368 -1.02 22.30 12.85
N ASN A 369 0.06 22.96 12.46
CA ASN A 369 1.18 23.26 13.32
C ASN A 369 0.91 24.54 14.11
N LEU A 370 0.63 24.40 15.41
CA LEU A 370 0.29 25.50 16.30
C LEU A 370 1.51 26.34 16.70
N LEU A 371 2.72 25.89 16.40
CA LEU A 371 3.99 26.61 16.64
C LEU A 371 4.65 27.09 15.34
N ALA A 372 3.99 26.98 14.19
CA ALA A 372 4.53 27.43 12.92
C ALA A 372 4.86 28.93 12.93
N THR A 373 6.01 29.28 12.35
CA THR A 373 6.47 30.67 12.20
C THR A 373 6.07 31.28 10.85
N ASN A 374 5.61 30.46 9.91
CA ASN A 374 5.04 30.88 8.62
C ASN A 374 3.52 30.67 8.61
N SER A 375 2.86 31.10 7.54
CA SER A 375 1.42 30.92 7.31
C SER A 375 1.11 29.95 6.18
N THR A 376 2.11 29.24 5.65
CA THR A 376 2.01 28.42 4.46
C THR A 376 1.07 27.25 4.66
N LYS A 377 0.12 27.10 3.73
CA LYS A 377 -0.84 26.01 3.68
C LYS A 377 -0.55 25.12 2.47
N VAL A 378 -0.35 23.84 2.69
CA VAL A 378 -0.02 22.86 1.66
C VAL A 378 -1.09 21.76 1.63
N LEU A 379 -1.54 21.42 0.43
CA LEU A 379 -2.29 20.19 0.18
C LEU A 379 -1.40 19.21 -0.58
N ILE A 380 -1.18 18.02 -0.03
CA ILE A 380 -0.48 16.92 -0.72
C ILE A 380 -1.50 15.87 -1.12
N ILE A 381 -1.62 15.62 -2.43
CA ILE A 381 -2.38 14.50 -2.99
C ILE A 381 -1.36 13.43 -3.37
N ALA A 382 -1.40 12.29 -2.71
CA ALA A 382 -0.32 11.31 -2.83
C ALA A 382 -0.80 9.86 -2.67
N ASP A 383 0.09 8.93 -3.00
CA ASP A 383 0.01 7.54 -2.57
C ASP A 383 0.61 7.35 -1.16
N SER A 384 0.65 6.11 -0.69
CA SER A 384 1.08 5.74 0.67
C SER A 384 2.55 6.09 1.01
N TYR A 385 3.36 6.45 0.04
CA TYR A 385 4.72 6.93 0.32
C TYR A 385 4.74 8.20 1.17
N VAL A 386 3.67 8.99 1.10
CA VAL A 386 3.51 10.20 1.92
C VAL A 386 3.46 9.90 3.42
N CYS A 387 3.08 8.70 3.84
CA CYS A 387 2.90 8.38 5.26
C CYS A 387 4.16 8.63 6.10
N ALA A 388 5.35 8.24 5.62
CA ALA A 388 6.59 8.52 6.33
C ALA A 388 7.22 9.89 5.99
N LEU A 389 6.59 10.69 5.13
CA LEU A 389 7.02 12.01 4.70
C LEU A 389 6.24 13.13 5.39
N ALA A 390 4.90 13.01 5.40
CA ALA A 390 4.01 14.10 5.80
C ALA A 390 4.23 14.59 7.24
N PRO A 391 4.48 13.75 8.25
CA PRO A 391 4.74 14.23 9.60
C PRO A 391 5.92 15.19 9.68
N PHE A 392 6.99 14.94 8.91
CA PHE A 392 8.16 15.82 8.87
C PHE A 392 7.86 17.15 8.19
N MET A 393 7.05 17.15 7.13
CA MET A 393 6.63 18.39 6.49
C MET A 393 5.68 19.20 7.38
N ALA A 394 4.84 18.55 8.15
CA ALA A 394 3.86 19.19 9.01
C ALA A 394 4.50 20.10 10.09
N VAL A 395 5.73 19.81 10.54
CA VAL A 395 6.42 20.69 11.50
C VAL A 395 7.00 21.95 10.85
N CYS A 396 7.03 22.01 9.52
CA CYS A 396 7.68 23.09 8.77
C CYS A 396 6.68 24.09 8.17
N VAL A 397 5.39 23.74 8.07
CA VAL A 397 4.35 24.59 7.48
C VAL A 397 3.24 24.86 8.49
N LYS A 398 2.45 25.91 8.26
CA LYS A 398 1.32 26.25 9.14
C LYS A 398 0.23 25.19 9.08
N HIS A 399 -0.10 24.72 7.87
CA HIS A 399 -1.15 23.75 7.66
C HIS A 399 -0.77 22.79 6.55
N LEU A 400 -0.96 21.49 6.82
CA LEU A 400 -0.71 20.42 5.86
C LEU A 400 -1.94 19.52 5.80
N ASP A 401 -2.59 19.50 4.63
CA ASP A 401 -3.58 18.49 4.31
C ASP A 401 -2.93 17.39 3.48
N VAL A 402 -3.19 16.13 3.84
CA VAL A 402 -2.71 14.95 3.12
C VAL A 402 -3.91 14.17 2.62
N MET A 403 -3.99 13.94 1.33
CA MET A 403 -5.12 13.29 0.68
C MET A 403 -4.68 12.11 -0.17
N ASP A 404 -5.30 10.95 0.02
CA ASP A 404 -5.22 9.84 -0.92
C ASP A 404 -6.48 9.81 -1.79
N GLY A 405 -6.31 10.12 -3.08
CA GLY A 405 -7.43 10.24 -4.03
C GLY A 405 -8.22 8.93 -4.22
N ARG A 406 -7.65 7.78 -3.88
CA ARG A 406 -8.36 6.49 -3.94
C ARG A 406 -9.47 6.36 -2.89
N PHE A 407 -9.31 7.04 -1.76
CA PHE A 407 -10.23 6.97 -0.62
C PHE A 407 -11.12 8.22 -0.51
N PHE A 408 -10.68 9.34 -1.08
CA PHE A 408 -11.46 10.57 -1.03
C PHE A 408 -12.66 10.49 -1.97
N THR A 409 -13.86 10.58 -1.42
CA THR A 409 -15.12 10.43 -2.16
C THR A 409 -15.70 11.76 -2.66
N GLY A 410 -15.14 12.87 -2.22
CA GLY A 410 -15.54 14.22 -2.65
C GLY A 410 -14.83 14.66 -3.94
N SER A 411 -15.17 15.86 -4.41
CA SER A 411 -14.44 16.52 -5.51
C SER A 411 -13.16 17.16 -4.98
N ILE A 412 -12.01 16.74 -5.50
CA ILE A 412 -10.70 17.31 -5.14
C ILE A 412 -10.62 18.77 -5.59
N LYS A 413 -11.15 19.10 -6.77
CA LYS A 413 -11.25 20.49 -7.26
C LYS A 413 -12.06 21.37 -6.30
N LYS A 414 -13.20 20.86 -5.82
CA LYS A 414 -14.02 21.59 -4.84
C LYS A 414 -13.31 21.76 -3.51
N TYR A 415 -12.54 20.75 -3.07
CA TYR A 415 -11.72 20.85 -1.88
C TYR A 415 -10.70 21.98 -1.98
N VAL A 416 -9.96 22.06 -3.08
CA VAL A 416 -9.02 23.17 -3.36
C VAL A 416 -9.72 24.52 -3.39
N GLU A 417 -10.89 24.61 -4.03
CA GLU A 417 -11.68 25.86 -4.12
C GLU A 417 -12.09 26.37 -2.73
N VAL A 418 -12.52 25.47 -1.84
CA VAL A 418 -13.02 25.84 -0.51
C VAL A 418 -11.86 26.15 0.45
N ASN A 419 -10.84 25.30 0.49
CA ASN A 419 -9.77 25.38 1.51
C ASN A 419 -8.63 26.33 1.10
N ARG A 420 -8.51 26.66 -0.20
CA ARG A 420 -7.54 27.61 -0.73
C ARG A 420 -6.13 27.38 -0.16
N PRO A 421 -5.49 26.22 -0.40
CA PRO A 421 -4.10 26.06 -0.07
C PRO A 421 -3.22 27.04 -0.86
N ASP A 422 -2.09 27.41 -0.35
CA ASP A 422 -1.11 28.24 -1.09
C ASP A 422 -0.41 27.39 -2.16
N ILE A 423 -0.21 26.10 -1.85
CA ILE A 423 0.48 25.15 -2.72
C ILE A 423 -0.25 23.81 -2.72
N VAL A 424 -0.48 23.27 -3.92
CA VAL A 424 -0.91 21.89 -4.15
C VAL A 424 0.28 21.08 -4.66
N ILE A 425 0.56 19.98 -4.00
CA ILE A 425 1.55 18.98 -4.40
C ILE A 425 0.81 17.72 -4.84
N VAL A 426 1.17 17.20 -6.01
CA VAL A 426 0.81 15.84 -6.43
C VAL A 426 2.08 15.00 -6.37
N SER A 427 2.08 13.94 -5.57
CA SER A 427 3.28 13.13 -5.29
C SER A 427 2.98 11.64 -5.45
N TYR A 428 3.53 11.03 -6.49
CA TYR A 428 3.33 9.61 -6.74
C TYR A 428 4.64 8.86 -6.91
N ASN A 429 4.61 7.61 -6.45
CA ASN A 429 5.68 6.65 -6.66
C ASN A 429 5.73 6.22 -8.14
N ALA A 430 6.91 5.89 -8.62
CA ALA A 430 7.09 5.46 -10.01
C ALA A 430 6.25 4.20 -10.33
N SER A 431 6.06 3.29 -9.37
CA SER A 431 5.24 2.09 -9.56
C SER A 431 3.72 2.36 -9.53
N THR A 432 3.28 3.55 -9.08
CA THR A 432 1.87 3.96 -9.09
C THR A 432 1.36 4.30 -10.49
N ILE A 433 2.27 4.58 -11.44
CA ILE A 433 1.93 4.90 -12.82
C ILE A 433 1.53 3.62 -13.55
N SER A 434 0.27 3.28 -13.46
CA SER A 434 -0.37 2.09 -14.02
C SER A 434 -1.53 2.51 -14.94
N PRO A 435 -2.09 1.63 -15.79
CA PRO A 435 -3.22 1.97 -16.63
C PRO A 435 -4.36 2.62 -15.83
N ILE A 436 -4.88 3.75 -16.31
CA ILE A 436 -5.97 4.45 -15.65
C ILE A 436 -7.28 3.72 -15.94
N ASP A 437 -7.93 3.21 -14.91
CA ASP A 437 -9.32 2.79 -14.98
C ASP A 437 -10.22 3.90 -14.41
N LEU A 438 -10.70 4.76 -15.28
CA LEU A 438 -11.63 5.85 -14.92
C LEU A 438 -13.02 5.34 -14.54
N SER A 439 -13.35 4.09 -14.83
CA SER A 439 -14.67 3.51 -14.50
C SER A 439 -14.80 3.16 -13.02
N ALA A 440 -13.69 2.93 -12.34
CA ALA A 440 -13.66 2.47 -10.96
C ALA A 440 -13.84 3.58 -9.90
N HIS A 441 -13.87 4.87 -10.28
CA HIS A 441 -13.92 6.03 -9.37
C HIS A 441 -12.86 6.03 -8.23
N LYS A 442 -11.74 5.32 -8.40
CA LYS A 442 -10.70 5.11 -7.40
C LYS A 442 -9.31 5.11 -8.04
N SER A 443 -9.05 6.05 -8.95
CA SER A 443 -7.73 6.23 -9.52
C SER A 443 -6.98 7.33 -8.78
N HIS A 444 -5.68 7.15 -8.56
CA HIS A 444 -4.80 8.20 -8.05
C HIS A 444 -4.85 9.49 -8.93
N PHE A 445 -5.22 9.36 -10.19
CA PHE A 445 -5.23 10.44 -11.16
C PHE A 445 -6.64 10.99 -11.43
N ASP A 446 -7.62 10.71 -10.59
CA ASP A 446 -8.95 11.29 -10.67
C ASP A 446 -9.06 12.49 -9.73
N TYR A 447 -8.94 13.70 -10.27
CA TYR A 447 -9.02 14.97 -9.53
C TYR A 447 -10.38 15.66 -9.61
N ARG A 448 -11.40 15.00 -10.16
CA ARG A 448 -12.74 15.57 -10.36
C ARG A 448 -13.43 15.93 -9.06
#